data_7a2a76b18ad5efd8bf42ffe5d16e22e7
#
_entry.id   7a2a76b18ad5efd8bf42ffe5d16e22e7
#
_cell.length_a   1.000
_cell.length_b   1.000
_cell.length_c   1.000
_cell.angle_alpha   90.00
_cell.angle_beta   90.00
_cell.angle_gamma   90.00
#
_symmetry.space_group_name_H-M   'P 1'
#
loop_
_entity.id
_entity.type
_entity.pdbx_description
1 polymer ?
#
loop_
_entity_poly.entity_id
_entity_poly.type
_entity_poly.pdbx_seq_one_letter_code
_entity_poly.pdbx_strand_id
1 'polypeptide(L)'
;MTTSDFQKIKLGTDKLKKGFAKMQKGGVVMDVTNSAQAKIAEEAGAVAVMALERVPADIRAHGGVARMADPAIIKDIMESVSIPVMAKARIGHFVEAQALQALGVDMIDESEVLTPADPFYHINKKEFTIPFVCGCRNLGEAVRRIWEGAAMMRTKGEAGTGNIIEAIRHQRMVSSMINKVVNSTDEDLIKLSIEYCYSYVKATETLTGKEVEGNTIVFAEYEYETVKKEIYAILNSIKTKHHRLPIVNFAAGGIATPADAAIMMQLGSDGVFVGSGIFKSDNPEKRAKAIVDAVANYDKPDIIAEISKDLGDAMVGIEIESIPKEQLLQERGW
;
A
#
# COMPACT_ATOMS: atom_id res chain seq x y z
N MET A 1 26.07 -27.21 7.33
CA MET A 1 25.47 -26.04 6.65
C MET A 1 26.21 -25.84 5.35
N THR A 2 25.53 -25.89 4.23
CA THR A 2 26.11 -25.69 2.91
C THR A 2 26.14 -24.20 2.57
N THR A 3 26.94 -23.77 1.60
CA THR A 3 26.96 -22.40 1.06
C THR A 3 25.58 -21.95 0.59
N SER A 4 24.72 -22.88 0.15
CA SER A 4 23.33 -22.69 -0.22
C SER A 4 22.45 -22.31 0.99
N ASP A 5 22.75 -22.81 2.19
CA ASP A 5 21.99 -22.49 3.40
C ASP A 5 22.28 -21.06 3.89
N PHE A 6 23.53 -20.60 3.72
CA PHE A 6 23.92 -19.21 4.01
C PHE A 6 23.35 -18.21 3.00
N GLN A 7 23.20 -18.58 1.72
CA GLN A 7 22.53 -17.75 0.73
C GLN A 7 21.02 -17.61 1.01
N LYS A 8 20.36 -18.69 1.47
CA LYS A 8 18.95 -18.64 1.90
C LYS A 8 18.72 -17.76 3.14
N ILE A 9 19.70 -17.66 4.03
CA ILE A 9 19.64 -16.77 5.21
C ILE A 9 19.77 -15.29 4.81
N LYS A 10 20.45 -14.97 3.71
CA LYS A 10 20.60 -13.60 3.18
C LYS A 10 19.35 -13.08 2.47
N LEU A 11 18.46 -13.94 2.00
CA LEU A 11 17.20 -13.56 1.38
C LEU A 11 16.15 -13.54 2.48
N GLY A 12 15.66 -12.36 2.85
CA GLY A 12 14.55 -12.23 3.79
C GLY A 12 13.42 -13.17 3.36
N THR A 13 13.07 -14.14 4.21
CA THR A 13 12.02 -15.09 3.86
C THR A 13 10.68 -14.35 3.73
N ASP A 14 9.78 -14.85 2.90
CA ASP A 14 8.41 -14.34 2.78
C ASP A 14 7.73 -14.25 4.16
N LYS A 15 7.99 -15.23 5.03
CA LYS A 15 7.51 -15.24 6.42
C LYS A 15 8.04 -14.07 7.24
N LEU A 16 9.31 -13.71 7.12
CA LEU A 16 9.91 -12.58 7.85
C LEU A 16 9.36 -11.25 7.34
N LYS A 17 9.28 -11.07 6.02
CA LYS A 17 8.70 -9.86 5.41
C LYS A 17 7.27 -9.63 5.86
N LYS A 18 6.42 -10.64 5.79
CA LYS A 18 5.02 -10.59 6.24
C LYS A 18 4.91 -10.43 7.77
N GLY A 19 5.82 -11.02 8.53
CA GLY A 19 5.91 -10.85 9.98
C GLY A 19 6.22 -9.42 10.38
N PHE A 20 7.19 -8.79 9.74
CA PHE A 20 7.54 -7.40 9.97
C PHE A 20 6.37 -6.45 9.63
N ALA A 21 5.74 -6.64 8.46
CA ALA A 21 4.56 -5.87 8.08
C ALA A 21 3.40 -6.04 9.09
N LYS A 22 3.20 -7.26 9.62
CA LYS A 22 2.16 -7.56 10.61
C LYS A 22 2.39 -6.84 11.96
N MET A 23 3.63 -6.53 12.33
CA MET A 23 3.93 -5.78 13.55
C MET A 23 3.38 -4.36 13.54
N GLN A 24 3.09 -3.80 12.35
CA GLN A 24 2.49 -2.47 12.19
C GLN A 24 0.97 -2.45 12.46
N LYS A 25 0.33 -3.64 12.57
CA LYS A 25 -1.12 -3.76 12.74
C LYS A 25 -1.63 -3.02 13.96
N GLY A 26 -2.73 -2.29 13.79
CA GLY A 26 -3.35 -1.45 14.82
C GLY A 26 -2.74 -0.07 14.93
N GLY A 27 -1.81 0.29 14.03
CA GLY A 27 -1.11 1.56 14.08
C GLY A 27 -1.39 2.50 12.92
N VAL A 28 -0.74 3.67 13.01
CA VAL A 28 -0.76 4.73 12.00
C VAL A 28 0.64 4.85 11.40
N VAL A 29 0.73 4.81 10.08
CA VAL A 29 1.94 5.18 9.33
C VAL A 29 1.74 6.61 8.82
N MET A 30 2.69 7.49 9.07
CA MET A 30 2.59 8.90 8.67
C MET A 30 3.55 9.24 7.53
N ASP A 31 3.03 9.83 6.45
CA ASP A 31 3.84 10.36 5.36
C ASP A 31 4.54 11.65 5.85
N VAL A 32 5.87 11.71 5.77
CA VAL A 32 6.70 12.83 6.24
C VAL A 32 7.68 13.27 5.17
N THR A 33 8.03 14.55 5.14
CA THR A 33 8.94 15.13 4.14
C THR A 33 10.27 15.66 4.74
N ASN A 34 10.41 15.59 6.06
CA ASN A 34 11.61 16.02 6.77
C ASN A 34 11.65 15.45 8.20
N SER A 35 12.79 15.59 8.86
CA SER A 35 13.03 15.12 10.22
C SER A 35 12.12 15.75 11.28
N ALA A 36 11.71 17.00 11.13
CA ALA A 36 10.79 17.65 12.07
C ALA A 36 9.40 16.99 12.05
N GLN A 37 8.86 16.73 10.85
CA GLN A 37 7.60 15.98 10.70
C GLN A 37 7.71 14.53 11.20
N ALA A 38 8.88 13.89 10.99
CA ALA A 38 9.12 12.53 11.46
C ALA A 38 9.08 12.45 13.00
N LYS A 39 9.65 13.43 13.70
CA LYS A 39 9.59 13.53 15.16
C LYS A 39 8.17 13.76 15.67
N ILE A 40 7.40 14.65 15.04
CA ILE A 40 5.97 14.85 15.35
C ILE A 40 5.21 13.52 15.21
N ALA A 41 5.46 12.75 14.16
CA ALA A 41 4.82 11.46 13.95
C ALA A 41 5.19 10.45 15.05
N GLU A 42 6.47 10.33 15.39
CA GLU A 42 6.94 9.44 16.46
C GLU A 42 6.37 9.84 17.83
N GLU A 43 6.41 11.11 18.19
CA GLU A 43 5.85 11.65 19.43
C GLU A 43 4.34 11.45 19.53
N ALA A 44 3.62 11.51 18.42
CA ALA A 44 2.20 11.21 18.35
C ALA A 44 1.89 9.72 18.55
N GLY A 45 2.87 8.82 18.40
CA GLY A 45 2.73 7.38 18.54
C GLY A 45 2.50 6.65 17.20
N ALA A 46 3.00 7.19 16.10
CA ALA A 46 3.03 6.48 14.82
C ALA A 46 3.84 5.18 14.96
N VAL A 47 3.44 4.12 14.26
CA VAL A 47 4.16 2.84 14.25
C VAL A 47 5.28 2.80 13.20
N ALA A 48 5.24 3.71 12.25
CA ALA A 48 6.26 3.93 11.23
C ALA A 48 6.05 5.29 10.56
N VAL A 49 7.05 5.77 9.85
CA VAL A 49 6.94 6.91 8.94
C VAL A 49 7.23 6.50 7.50
N MET A 50 6.63 7.23 6.55
CA MET A 50 6.86 7.09 5.13
C MET A 50 7.58 8.33 4.62
N ALA A 51 8.85 8.19 4.25
CA ALA A 51 9.68 9.27 3.75
C ALA A 51 9.29 9.64 2.31
N LEU A 52 9.00 10.91 2.07
CA LEU A 52 8.60 11.48 0.79
C LEU A 52 9.35 12.79 0.53
N GLU A 53 9.54 13.15 -0.72
CA GLU A 53 9.97 14.51 -1.08
C GLU A 53 8.84 15.53 -0.89
N ARG A 54 7.60 15.13 -1.19
CA ARG A 54 6.38 15.95 -1.08
C ARG A 54 5.21 15.08 -0.65
N VAL A 55 4.34 15.62 0.18
CA VAL A 55 3.08 14.93 0.50
C VAL A 55 2.17 14.85 -0.73
N PRO A 56 1.26 13.87 -0.81
CA PRO A 56 0.43 13.67 -2.00
C PRO A 56 -0.34 14.90 -2.49
N ALA A 57 -0.81 15.78 -1.60
CA ALA A 57 -1.46 17.03 -1.98
C ALA A 57 -0.52 17.95 -2.77
N ASP A 58 0.75 18.05 -2.38
CA ASP A 58 1.75 18.85 -3.09
C ASP A 58 2.16 18.22 -4.42
N ILE A 59 2.20 16.88 -4.51
CA ILE A 59 2.44 16.17 -5.77
C ILE A 59 1.33 16.53 -6.79
N ARG A 60 0.07 16.56 -6.35
CA ARG A 60 -1.06 17.01 -7.20
C ARG A 60 -0.92 18.46 -7.65
N ALA A 61 -0.62 19.35 -6.70
CA ALA A 61 -0.54 20.79 -6.98
C ALA A 61 0.57 21.16 -7.97
N HIS A 62 1.72 20.47 -7.88
CA HIS A 62 2.87 20.75 -8.74
C HIS A 62 2.78 20.07 -10.11
N GLY A 63 2.05 18.96 -10.22
CA GLY A 63 2.01 18.15 -11.44
C GLY A 63 3.38 17.56 -11.83
N GLY A 64 3.47 17.10 -13.09
CA GLY A 64 4.71 16.55 -13.63
C GLY A 64 5.04 15.13 -13.14
N VAL A 65 6.31 14.75 -13.24
CA VAL A 65 6.79 13.41 -12.88
C VAL A 65 7.24 13.38 -11.42
N ALA A 66 6.49 12.68 -10.56
CA ALA A 66 6.86 12.41 -9.18
C ALA A 66 7.74 11.15 -9.11
N ARG A 67 8.87 11.24 -8.41
CA ARG A 67 9.91 10.20 -8.30
C ARG A 67 10.18 9.83 -6.85
N MET A 68 11.03 8.83 -6.65
CA MET A 68 11.65 8.52 -5.35
C MET A 68 12.23 9.78 -4.71
N ALA A 69 12.06 9.94 -3.40
CA ALA A 69 12.67 11.05 -2.65
C ALA A 69 14.20 11.01 -2.70
N ASP A 70 14.82 12.17 -2.54
CA ASP A 70 16.28 12.24 -2.45
C ASP A 70 16.78 11.36 -1.30
N PRO A 71 17.77 10.49 -1.54
CA PRO A 71 18.40 9.66 -0.51
C PRO A 71 18.89 10.44 0.72
N ALA A 72 19.30 11.70 0.55
CA ALA A 72 19.72 12.54 1.67
C ALA A 72 18.55 12.88 2.61
N ILE A 73 17.36 13.17 2.06
CA ILE A 73 16.14 13.40 2.84
C ILE A 73 15.74 12.13 3.59
N ILE A 74 15.78 10.98 2.92
CA ILE A 74 15.44 9.68 3.53
C ILE A 74 16.40 9.40 4.70
N LYS A 75 17.69 9.60 4.51
CA LYS A 75 18.71 9.40 5.54
C LYS A 75 18.51 10.32 6.76
N ASP A 76 18.25 11.61 6.53
CA ASP A 76 17.96 12.58 7.61
C ASP A 76 16.75 12.13 8.44
N ILE A 77 15.70 11.63 7.79
CA ILE A 77 14.53 11.07 8.46
C ILE A 77 14.92 9.81 9.25
N MET A 78 15.65 8.86 8.66
CA MET A 78 16.08 7.63 9.33
C MET A 78 16.95 7.90 10.57
N GLU A 79 17.78 8.92 10.54
CA GLU A 79 18.64 9.31 11.66
C GLU A 79 17.87 10.07 12.76
N SER A 80 16.66 10.58 12.47
CA SER A 80 15.89 11.44 13.36
C SER A 80 14.90 10.70 14.26
N VAL A 81 14.51 9.46 13.93
CA VAL A 81 13.48 8.66 14.62
C VAL A 81 13.98 7.25 14.93
N SER A 82 13.34 6.60 15.92
CA SER A 82 13.61 5.20 16.28
C SER A 82 12.60 4.21 15.70
N ILE A 83 11.47 4.71 15.18
CA ILE A 83 10.44 3.90 14.54
C ILE A 83 10.82 3.57 13.09
N PRO A 84 10.30 2.48 12.50
CA PRO A 84 10.59 2.09 11.14
C PRO A 84 10.35 3.20 10.11
N VAL A 85 11.25 3.29 9.13
CA VAL A 85 11.16 4.25 8.03
C VAL A 85 10.90 3.51 6.72
N MET A 86 9.80 3.85 6.07
CA MET A 86 9.43 3.39 4.74
C MET A 86 9.77 4.46 3.70
N ALA A 87 9.97 4.07 2.45
CA ALA A 87 10.10 5.01 1.33
C ALA A 87 9.37 4.50 0.09
N LYS A 88 9.02 5.43 -0.83
CA LYS A 88 8.26 5.09 -2.04
C LYS A 88 9.17 4.90 -3.25
N ALA A 89 8.91 3.82 -4.00
CA ALA A 89 9.41 3.58 -5.35
C ALA A 89 8.27 3.73 -6.37
N ARG A 90 8.60 4.15 -7.58
CA ARG A 90 7.65 4.19 -8.70
C ARG A 90 7.24 2.78 -9.10
N ILE A 91 6.00 2.60 -9.54
CA ILE A 91 5.51 1.32 -10.05
C ILE A 91 6.42 0.82 -11.18
N GLY A 92 6.92 -0.42 -11.05
CA GLY A 92 7.80 -1.08 -12.01
C GLY A 92 9.27 -0.62 -11.97
N HIS A 93 9.62 0.39 -11.18
CA HIS A 93 10.99 0.89 -11.14
C HIS A 93 11.88 0.11 -10.16
N PHE A 94 12.26 -1.11 -10.56
CA PHE A 94 13.05 -2.00 -9.70
C PHE A 94 14.40 -1.41 -9.26
N VAL A 95 15.01 -0.50 -10.04
CA VAL A 95 16.28 0.14 -9.66
C VAL A 95 16.09 1.14 -8.52
N GLU A 96 14.96 1.91 -8.47
CA GLU A 96 14.65 2.71 -7.29
C GLU A 96 14.49 1.82 -6.04
N ALA A 97 13.82 0.69 -6.17
CA ALA A 97 13.69 -0.27 -5.06
C ALA A 97 15.04 -0.86 -4.62
N GLN A 98 15.95 -1.15 -5.56
CA GLN A 98 17.33 -1.59 -5.25
C GLN A 98 18.09 -0.51 -4.48
N ALA A 99 17.98 0.75 -4.91
CA ALA A 99 18.60 1.88 -4.22
C ALA A 99 18.07 2.06 -2.80
N LEU A 100 16.74 1.99 -2.60
CA LEU A 100 16.10 2.09 -1.30
C LEU A 100 16.48 0.92 -0.38
N GLN A 101 16.54 -0.30 -0.89
CA GLN A 101 17.03 -1.45 -0.13
C GLN A 101 18.50 -1.28 0.26
N ALA A 102 19.35 -0.77 -0.63
CA ALA A 102 20.76 -0.50 -0.33
C ALA A 102 20.95 0.65 0.68
N LEU A 103 20.04 1.64 0.68
CA LEU A 103 20.00 2.72 1.66
C LEU A 103 19.66 2.23 3.07
N GLY A 104 18.96 1.09 3.17
CA GLY A 104 18.61 0.45 4.42
C GLY A 104 17.26 0.88 5.01
N VAL A 105 16.31 1.37 4.19
CA VAL A 105 14.94 1.60 4.67
C VAL A 105 14.29 0.29 5.11
N ASP A 106 13.31 0.35 6.00
CA ASP A 106 12.69 -0.84 6.60
C ASP A 106 11.63 -1.49 5.70
N MET A 107 10.93 -0.71 4.88
CA MET A 107 9.93 -1.17 3.90
C MET A 107 9.93 -0.26 2.68
N ILE A 108 9.50 -0.78 1.54
CA ILE A 108 9.31 -0.02 0.29
C ILE A 108 7.83 -0.02 -0.08
N ASP A 109 7.25 1.16 -0.33
CA ASP A 109 5.93 1.29 -0.93
C ASP A 109 6.08 1.48 -2.44
N GLU A 110 5.75 0.45 -3.23
CA GLU A 110 5.58 0.56 -4.67
C GLU A 110 4.27 1.27 -4.94
N SER A 111 4.35 2.57 -5.25
CA SER A 111 3.26 3.50 -5.06
C SER A 111 2.76 4.16 -6.34
N GLU A 112 1.43 4.13 -6.53
CA GLU A 112 0.70 4.89 -7.54
C GLU A 112 0.73 6.42 -7.30
N VAL A 113 1.09 6.86 -6.10
CA VAL A 113 1.26 8.29 -5.79
C VAL A 113 2.40 8.88 -6.61
N LEU A 114 3.45 8.11 -6.84
CA LEU A 114 4.51 8.46 -7.77
C LEU A 114 4.10 8.15 -9.21
N THR A 115 4.78 8.77 -10.18
CA THR A 115 4.52 8.51 -11.59
C THR A 115 5.04 7.13 -11.99
N PRO A 116 4.23 6.21 -12.52
CA PRO A 116 4.70 4.89 -12.93
C PRO A 116 5.86 4.95 -13.90
N ALA A 117 6.79 4.02 -13.78
CA ALA A 117 7.95 3.88 -14.68
C ALA A 117 7.75 2.76 -15.70
N ASP A 118 7.00 1.71 -15.35
CA ASP A 118 6.69 0.61 -16.24
C ASP A 118 5.16 0.57 -16.49
N PRO A 119 4.72 0.63 -17.77
CA PRO A 119 3.31 0.56 -18.10
C PRO A 119 2.75 -0.88 -18.11
N PHE A 120 3.61 -1.89 -18.00
CA PHE A 120 3.24 -3.30 -18.13
C PHE A 120 3.34 -4.08 -16.84
N TYR A 121 4.40 -3.85 -16.04
CA TYR A 121 4.69 -4.70 -14.90
C TYR A 121 4.97 -3.89 -13.63
N HIS A 122 4.57 -4.48 -12.51
CA HIS A 122 5.04 -4.08 -11.19
C HIS A 122 6.39 -4.74 -10.88
N ILE A 123 7.07 -4.26 -9.83
CA ILE A 123 8.33 -4.84 -9.36
C ILE A 123 8.10 -6.30 -8.92
N ASN A 124 8.99 -7.21 -9.32
CA ASN A 124 9.06 -8.56 -8.76
C ASN A 124 9.66 -8.52 -7.34
N LYS A 125 8.81 -8.44 -6.35
CA LYS A 125 9.19 -8.29 -4.94
C LYS A 125 9.79 -9.54 -4.32
N LYS A 126 9.68 -10.69 -5.02
CA LYS A 126 10.31 -11.96 -4.61
C LYS A 126 11.84 -11.88 -4.68
N GLU A 127 12.40 -10.99 -5.51
CA GLU A 127 13.83 -10.78 -5.67
C GLU A 127 14.48 -9.91 -4.58
N PHE A 128 13.67 -9.31 -3.70
CA PHE A 128 14.13 -8.41 -2.66
C PHE A 128 14.09 -9.05 -1.27
N THR A 129 14.98 -8.63 -0.39
CA THR A 129 14.98 -9.06 1.02
C THR A 129 14.09 -8.19 1.89
N ILE A 130 13.82 -6.97 1.47
CA ILE A 130 12.98 -5.97 2.15
C ILE A 130 11.49 -6.23 1.88
N PRO A 131 10.58 -6.00 2.85
CA PRO A 131 9.14 -6.08 2.63
C PRO A 131 8.61 -4.92 1.80
N PHE A 132 7.58 -5.21 0.99
CA PHE A 132 6.90 -4.21 0.16
C PHE A 132 5.46 -3.97 0.61
N VAL A 133 5.05 -2.70 0.50
CA VAL A 133 3.66 -2.24 0.56
C VAL A 133 3.18 -1.96 -0.85
N CYS A 134 1.92 -2.27 -1.16
CA CYS A 134 1.28 -1.93 -2.43
C CYS A 134 -0.16 -1.48 -2.25
N GLY A 135 -0.62 -0.59 -3.11
CA GLY A 135 -2.00 -0.16 -3.17
C GLY A 135 -2.89 -1.11 -3.97
N CYS A 136 -4.17 -1.20 -3.58
CA CYS A 136 -5.19 -1.88 -4.37
C CYS A 136 -6.54 -1.15 -4.30
N ARG A 137 -7.36 -1.32 -5.37
CA ARG A 137 -8.74 -0.85 -5.46
C ARG A 137 -9.75 -1.99 -5.28
N ASN A 138 -9.32 -3.23 -5.52
CA ASN A 138 -10.14 -4.42 -5.52
C ASN A 138 -9.32 -5.67 -5.21
N LEU A 139 -10.00 -6.82 -5.07
CA LEU A 139 -9.34 -8.08 -4.73
C LEU A 139 -8.38 -8.56 -5.82
N GLY A 140 -8.69 -8.34 -7.10
CA GLY A 140 -7.82 -8.77 -8.21
C GLY A 140 -6.46 -8.08 -8.16
N GLU A 141 -6.44 -6.75 -7.95
CA GLU A 141 -5.18 -6.01 -7.74
C GLU A 141 -4.44 -6.52 -6.50
N ALA A 142 -5.15 -6.71 -5.37
CA ALA A 142 -4.54 -7.22 -4.15
C ALA A 142 -3.89 -8.59 -4.35
N VAL A 143 -4.57 -9.53 -5.00
CA VAL A 143 -4.07 -10.89 -5.25
C VAL A 143 -2.84 -10.85 -6.16
N ARG A 144 -2.82 -10.02 -7.20
CA ARG A 144 -1.63 -9.86 -8.06
C ARG A 144 -0.44 -9.32 -7.27
N ARG A 145 -0.61 -8.28 -6.47
CA ARG A 145 0.48 -7.72 -5.64
C ARG A 145 1.00 -8.74 -4.63
N ILE A 146 0.09 -9.51 -3.99
CA ILE A 146 0.47 -10.60 -3.08
C ILE A 146 1.26 -11.69 -3.83
N TRP A 147 0.83 -12.05 -5.03
CA TRP A 147 1.55 -13.01 -5.87
C TRP A 147 2.96 -12.52 -6.24
N GLU A 148 3.12 -11.24 -6.54
CA GLU A 148 4.43 -10.61 -6.79
C GLU A 148 5.33 -10.50 -5.56
N GLY A 149 4.80 -10.77 -4.36
CA GLY A 149 5.56 -10.80 -3.10
C GLY A 149 5.33 -9.61 -2.17
N ALA A 150 4.23 -8.86 -2.31
CA ALA A 150 3.86 -7.83 -1.35
C ALA A 150 3.64 -8.43 0.05
N ALA A 151 4.14 -7.74 1.08
CA ALA A 151 4.01 -8.10 2.49
C ALA A 151 2.89 -7.34 3.21
N MET A 152 2.45 -6.22 2.65
CA MET A 152 1.36 -5.37 3.12
C MET A 152 0.57 -4.84 1.94
N MET A 153 -0.76 -4.84 2.06
CA MET A 153 -1.65 -4.10 1.17
C MET A 153 -2.14 -2.83 1.84
N ARG A 154 -2.51 -1.86 1.02
CA ARG A 154 -3.31 -0.70 1.44
C ARG A 154 -4.36 -0.37 0.38
N THR A 155 -5.44 0.31 0.77
CA THR A 155 -6.31 0.93 -0.22
C THR A 155 -5.51 1.99 -1.00
N LYS A 156 -5.77 2.15 -2.29
CA LYS A 156 -5.23 3.31 -3.01
C LYS A 156 -5.89 4.60 -2.53
N GLY A 157 -7.20 4.57 -2.33
CA GLY A 157 -7.98 5.78 -2.09
C GLY A 157 -7.75 6.79 -3.22
N GLU A 158 -7.89 8.07 -2.95
CA GLU A 158 -7.39 9.14 -3.80
C GLU A 158 -6.49 10.06 -2.97
N ALA A 159 -5.21 9.73 -2.95
CA ALA A 159 -4.22 10.35 -2.06
C ALA A 159 -4.12 11.86 -2.28
N GLY A 160 -3.99 12.62 -1.19
CA GLY A 160 -3.82 14.07 -1.23
C GLY A 160 -5.11 14.87 -1.43
N THR A 161 -6.29 14.24 -1.38
CA THR A 161 -7.58 14.92 -1.55
C THR A 161 -8.26 15.30 -0.23
N GLY A 162 -7.87 14.68 0.90
CA GLY A 162 -8.62 14.87 2.15
C GLY A 162 -10.07 14.38 2.09
N ASN A 163 -10.41 13.55 1.07
CA ASN A 163 -11.72 12.96 0.85
C ASN A 163 -11.60 11.44 0.89
N ILE A 164 -12.22 10.82 1.89
CA ILE A 164 -12.06 9.39 2.19
C ILE A 164 -12.90 8.47 1.29
N ILE A 165 -13.77 9.01 0.45
CA ILE A 165 -14.78 8.23 -0.29
C ILE A 165 -14.17 7.07 -1.08
N GLU A 166 -13.04 7.28 -1.75
CA GLU A 166 -12.39 6.24 -2.55
C GLU A 166 -11.71 5.17 -1.68
N ALA A 167 -11.14 5.54 -0.53
CA ALA A 167 -10.59 4.57 0.41
C ALA A 167 -11.69 3.64 0.95
N ILE A 168 -12.85 4.18 1.31
CA ILE A 168 -14.03 3.41 1.73
C ILE A 168 -14.51 2.51 0.58
N ARG A 169 -14.61 3.03 -0.64
CA ARG A 169 -15.01 2.25 -1.82
C ARG A 169 -14.08 1.05 -2.01
N HIS A 170 -12.78 1.26 -2.03
CA HIS A 170 -11.79 0.20 -2.23
C HIS A 170 -11.83 -0.84 -1.11
N GLN A 171 -11.93 -0.42 0.15
CA GLN A 171 -12.05 -1.33 1.28
C GLN A 171 -13.30 -2.20 1.17
N ARG A 172 -14.45 -1.62 0.81
CA ARG A 172 -15.70 -2.35 0.61
C ARG A 172 -15.63 -3.31 -0.58
N MET A 173 -15.00 -2.90 -1.70
CA MET A 173 -14.80 -3.77 -2.86
C MET A 173 -13.94 -5.00 -2.52
N VAL A 174 -12.83 -4.80 -1.80
CA VAL A 174 -11.99 -5.91 -1.35
C VAL A 174 -12.77 -6.84 -0.41
N SER A 175 -13.45 -6.30 0.60
CA SER A 175 -14.21 -7.09 1.59
C SER A 175 -15.38 -7.84 0.95
N SER A 176 -16.13 -7.21 0.04
CA SER A 176 -17.23 -7.83 -0.69
C SER A 176 -16.76 -9.01 -1.55
N MET A 177 -15.64 -8.84 -2.27
CA MET A 177 -15.08 -9.91 -3.10
C MET A 177 -14.48 -11.05 -2.26
N ILE A 178 -13.90 -10.76 -1.09
CA ILE A 178 -13.47 -11.79 -0.14
C ILE A 178 -14.66 -12.63 0.30
N ASN A 179 -15.79 -12.00 0.67
CA ASN A 179 -17.01 -12.71 1.03
C ASN A 179 -17.53 -13.58 -0.11
N LYS A 180 -17.45 -13.10 -1.36
CA LYS A 180 -17.79 -13.90 -2.54
C LYS A 180 -16.85 -15.10 -2.68
N VAL A 181 -15.54 -14.91 -2.56
CA VAL A 181 -14.53 -15.99 -2.64
C VAL A 181 -14.75 -17.05 -1.56
N VAL A 182 -15.06 -16.66 -0.33
CA VAL A 182 -15.35 -17.59 0.77
C VAL A 182 -16.53 -18.53 0.46
N ASN A 183 -17.53 -18.03 -0.27
CA ASN A 183 -18.74 -18.78 -0.64
C ASN A 183 -18.69 -19.37 -2.06
N SER A 184 -17.57 -19.25 -2.77
CA SER A 184 -17.42 -19.73 -4.16
C SER A 184 -17.13 -21.23 -4.22
N THR A 185 -17.44 -21.85 -5.36
CA THR A 185 -16.98 -23.21 -5.70
C THR A 185 -15.51 -23.18 -6.14
N ASP A 186 -14.90 -24.35 -6.29
CA ASP A 186 -13.54 -24.44 -6.84
C ASP A 186 -13.49 -24.04 -8.31
N GLU A 187 -14.56 -24.32 -9.07
CA GLU A 187 -14.70 -23.86 -10.46
C GLU A 187 -14.73 -22.33 -10.55
N ASP A 188 -15.42 -21.65 -9.62
CA ASP A 188 -15.43 -20.19 -9.57
C ASP A 188 -14.06 -19.63 -9.24
N LEU A 189 -13.30 -20.28 -8.34
CA LEU A 189 -11.92 -19.87 -8.04
C LEU A 189 -10.99 -20.04 -9.24
N ILE A 190 -11.16 -21.08 -10.04
CA ILE A 190 -10.41 -21.27 -11.28
C ILE A 190 -10.73 -20.12 -12.27
N LYS A 191 -12.02 -19.78 -12.46
CA LYS A 191 -12.43 -18.65 -13.31
C LYS A 191 -11.82 -17.32 -12.82
N LEU A 192 -11.88 -17.06 -11.52
CA LEU A 192 -11.26 -15.87 -10.94
C LEU A 192 -9.74 -15.85 -11.10
N SER A 193 -9.07 -17.00 -11.01
CA SER A 193 -7.61 -17.06 -11.21
C SER A 193 -7.23 -16.70 -12.64
N ILE A 194 -8.01 -17.12 -13.63
CA ILE A 194 -7.84 -16.74 -15.04
C ILE A 194 -8.09 -15.24 -15.21
N GLU A 195 -9.20 -14.72 -14.68
CA GLU A 195 -9.55 -13.30 -14.73
C GLU A 195 -8.43 -12.42 -14.13
N TYR A 196 -7.89 -12.81 -12.98
CA TYR A 196 -6.85 -12.04 -12.30
C TYR A 196 -5.48 -12.10 -12.99
N CYS A 197 -5.25 -13.12 -13.83
CA CYS A 197 -4.07 -13.17 -14.72
C CYS A 197 -4.21 -12.26 -15.96
N TYR A 198 -5.42 -11.78 -16.28
CA TYR A 198 -5.70 -11.09 -17.54
C TYR A 198 -4.75 -9.91 -17.81
N SER A 199 -4.41 -9.15 -16.78
CA SER A 199 -3.48 -8.02 -16.92
C SER A 199 -2.08 -8.46 -17.38
N TYR A 200 -1.56 -9.57 -16.84
CA TYR A 200 -0.27 -10.13 -17.27
C TYR A 200 -0.34 -10.69 -18.69
N VAL A 201 -1.44 -11.39 -19.01
CA VAL A 201 -1.71 -11.88 -20.36
C VAL A 201 -1.68 -10.73 -21.34
N LYS A 202 -2.44 -9.65 -21.05
CA LYS A 202 -2.53 -8.47 -21.90
C LYS A 202 -1.16 -7.79 -22.09
N ALA A 203 -0.38 -7.67 -21.03
CA ALA A 203 0.98 -7.12 -21.11
C ALA A 203 1.88 -7.97 -22.01
N THR A 204 1.87 -9.29 -21.83
CA THR A 204 2.67 -10.23 -22.62
C THR A 204 2.26 -10.20 -24.11
N GLU A 205 0.96 -10.22 -24.42
CA GLU A 205 0.46 -10.11 -25.79
C GLU A 205 0.90 -8.80 -26.47
N THR A 206 0.84 -7.69 -25.73
CA THR A 206 1.27 -6.39 -26.24
C THR A 206 2.77 -6.38 -26.54
N LEU A 207 3.59 -6.95 -25.66
CA LEU A 207 5.06 -6.94 -25.80
C LEU A 207 5.56 -7.94 -26.87
N THR A 208 4.90 -9.08 -27.00
CA THR A 208 5.37 -10.16 -27.90
C THR A 208 4.67 -10.17 -29.27
N GLY A 209 3.52 -9.53 -29.37
CA GLY A 209 2.63 -9.59 -30.55
C GLY A 209 2.01 -10.97 -30.78
N LYS A 210 2.00 -11.85 -29.75
CA LYS A 210 1.47 -13.21 -29.82
C LYS A 210 0.45 -13.43 -28.71
N GLU A 211 -0.59 -14.20 -29.01
CA GLU A 211 -1.54 -14.66 -27.98
C GLU A 211 -0.84 -15.53 -26.93
N VAL A 212 -1.28 -15.39 -25.67
CA VAL A 212 -0.77 -16.21 -24.57
C VAL A 212 -1.49 -17.54 -24.57
N GLU A 213 -0.73 -18.60 -24.86
CA GLU A 213 -1.20 -19.99 -24.84
C GLU A 213 -0.29 -20.86 -23.98
N GLY A 214 -0.91 -21.74 -23.15
CA GLY A 214 -0.19 -22.78 -22.43
C GLY A 214 0.92 -22.23 -21.52
N ASN A 215 2.18 -22.42 -21.93
CA ASN A 215 3.38 -22.07 -21.16
C ASN A 215 4.03 -20.74 -21.58
N THR A 216 3.28 -19.83 -22.15
CA THR A 216 3.82 -18.49 -22.47
C THR A 216 4.29 -17.76 -21.22
N ILE A 217 5.49 -17.16 -21.27
CA ILE A 217 6.05 -16.35 -20.19
C ILE A 217 5.25 -15.06 -20.07
N VAL A 218 4.78 -14.73 -18.86
CA VAL A 218 3.94 -13.57 -18.63
C VAL A 218 4.56 -12.48 -17.74
N PHE A 219 5.37 -12.85 -16.74
CA PHE A 219 5.95 -11.88 -15.80
C PHE A 219 7.22 -12.43 -15.18
N ALA A 220 8.31 -11.69 -15.20
CA ALA A 220 9.59 -12.09 -14.58
C ALA A 220 9.97 -13.55 -14.93
N GLU A 221 9.76 -13.94 -16.18
CA GLU A 221 10.01 -15.30 -16.71
C GLU A 221 9.08 -16.40 -16.14
N TYR A 222 8.01 -16.05 -15.41
CA TYR A 222 7.02 -17.02 -14.98
C TYR A 222 6.10 -17.43 -16.13
N GLU A 223 5.87 -18.72 -16.28
CA GLU A 223 4.92 -19.28 -17.23
C GLU A 223 3.47 -19.04 -16.79
N TYR A 224 2.56 -18.79 -17.76
CA TYR A 224 1.16 -18.52 -17.51
C TYR A 224 0.47 -19.55 -16.61
N GLU A 225 0.68 -20.84 -16.87
CA GLU A 225 0.09 -21.92 -16.07
C GLU A 225 0.58 -21.91 -14.61
N THR A 226 1.82 -21.53 -14.39
CA THR A 226 2.39 -21.37 -13.04
C THR A 226 1.74 -20.20 -12.32
N VAL A 227 1.66 -19.03 -12.98
CA VAL A 227 1.03 -17.82 -12.40
C VAL A 227 -0.42 -18.09 -12.04
N LYS A 228 -1.19 -18.71 -12.94
CA LYS A 228 -2.60 -19.06 -12.71
C LYS A 228 -2.77 -19.99 -11.51
N LYS A 229 -1.96 -21.04 -11.38
CA LYS A 229 -1.99 -21.96 -10.24
C LYS A 229 -1.63 -21.29 -8.92
N GLU A 230 -0.64 -20.40 -8.91
CA GLU A 230 -0.22 -19.67 -7.71
C GLU A 230 -1.28 -18.64 -7.30
N ILE A 231 -1.92 -17.93 -8.24
CA ILE A 231 -3.06 -17.04 -7.97
C ILE A 231 -4.25 -17.83 -7.42
N TYR A 232 -4.57 -19.01 -8.00
CA TYR A 232 -5.58 -19.90 -7.44
C TYR A 232 -5.25 -20.30 -5.99
N ALA A 233 -4.00 -20.64 -5.70
CA ALA A 233 -3.59 -21.01 -4.35
C ALA A 233 -3.79 -19.86 -3.34
N ILE A 234 -3.56 -18.60 -3.73
CA ILE A 234 -3.86 -17.43 -2.90
C ILE A 234 -5.36 -17.32 -2.66
N LEU A 235 -6.20 -17.42 -3.69
CA LEU A 235 -7.66 -17.38 -3.57
C LEU A 235 -8.19 -18.51 -2.68
N ASN A 236 -7.69 -19.73 -2.86
CA ASN A 236 -8.06 -20.87 -2.02
C ASN A 236 -7.62 -20.67 -0.56
N SER A 237 -6.48 -20.06 -0.33
CA SER A 237 -6.02 -19.69 1.01
C SER A 237 -6.95 -18.64 1.67
N ILE A 238 -7.47 -17.68 0.91
CA ILE A 238 -8.49 -16.73 1.38
C ILE A 238 -9.78 -17.49 1.76
N LYS A 239 -10.25 -18.38 0.88
CA LYS A 239 -11.47 -19.18 1.10
C LYS A 239 -11.39 -20.07 2.33
N THR A 240 -10.31 -20.84 2.46
CA THR A 240 -10.25 -21.97 3.40
C THR A 240 -9.58 -21.65 4.73
N LYS A 241 -8.70 -20.66 4.77
CA LYS A 241 -7.84 -20.42 5.94
C LYS A 241 -7.98 -19.02 6.54
N HIS A 242 -8.01 -17.99 5.71
CA HIS A 242 -7.87 -16.63 6.22
C HIS A 242 -9.20 -15.90 6.35
N HIS A 243 -10.13 -16.09 5.43
CA HIS A 243 -11.39 -15.35 5.29
C HIS A 243 -11.16 -13.83 5.21
N ARG A 244 -9.94 -13.46 4.80
CA ARG A 244 -9.42 -12.12 4.59
C ARG A 244 -8.17 -12.21 3.71
N LEU A 245 -7.54 -11.09 3.37
CA LEU A 245 -6.22 -11.13 2.73
C LEU A 245 -5.21 -11.86 3.63
N PRO A 246 -4.30 -12.69 3.08
CA PRO A 246 -3.30 -13.44 3.85
C PRO A 246 -2.19 -12.56 4.45
N ILE A 247 -2.21 -11.26 4.16
CA ILE A 247 -1.31 -10.24 4.69
C ILE A 247 -2.15 -9.07 5.26
N VAL A 248 -1.51 -8.17 6.01
CA VAL A 248 -2.18 -7.00 6.56
C VAL A 248 -2.66 -6.06 5.44
N ASN A 249 -3.83 -5.43 5.65
CA ASN A 249 -4.43 -4.49 4.72
C ASN A 249 -4.76 -3.19 5.44
N PHE A 250 -4.03 -2.13 5.14
CA PHE A 250 -4.21 -0.80 5.72
C PHE A 250 -5.15 0.06 4.87
N ALA A 251 -5.67 1.12 5.45
CA ALA A 251 -6.37 2.14 4.70
C ALA A 251 -5.45 3.31 4.36
N ALA A 252 -5.54 3.81 3.14
CA ALA A 252 -4.83 4.99 2.67
C ALA A 252 -5.69 5.79 1.69
N GLY A 253 -5.40 7.09 1.58
CA GLY A 253 -6.02 8.00 0.63
C GLY A 253 -7.24 8.74 1.20
N GLY A 254 -7.05 10.01 1.53
CA GLY A 254 -8.12 10.92 1.91
C GLY A 254 -8.44 11.01 3.40
N ILE A 255 -7.75 10.32 4.28
CA ILE A 255 -7.94 10.43 5.74
C ILE A 255 -7.48 11.81 6.20
N ALA A 256 -8.37 12.58 6.83
CA ALA A 256 -8.11 13.94 7.30
C ALA A 256 -8.57 14.19 8.75
N THR A 257 -9.43 13.33 9.30
CA THR A 257 -10.01 13.48 10.64
C THR A 257 -9.87 12.19 11.46
N PRO A 258 -10.00 12.28 12.81
CA PRO A 258 -10.08 11.09 13.67
C PRO A 258 -11.21 10.14 13.27
N ALA A 259 -12.37 10.68 12.91
CA ALA A 259 -13.52 9.87 12.47
C ALA A 259 -13.26 9.13 11.15
N ASP A 260 -12.48 9.71 10.22
CA ASP A 260 -12.07 9.02 8.99
C ASP A 260 -11.17 7.82 9.30
N ALA A 261 -10.25 7.95 10.23
CA ALA A 261 -9.40 6.84 10.66
C ALA A 261 -10.25 5.74 11.34
N ALA A 262 -11.15 6.12 12.23
CA ALA A 262 -12.01 5.20 12.96
C ALA A 262 -12.95 4.41 12.02
N ILE A 263 -13.57 5.04 11.02
CA ILE A 263 -14.45 4.32 10.08
C ILE A 263 -13.66 3.29 9.27
N MET A 264 -12.43 3.58 8.86
CA MET A 264 -11.62 2.60 8.13
C MET A 264 -11.27 1.39 8.99
N MET A 265 -10.96 1.61 10.28
CA MET A 265 -10.73 0.51 11.23
C MET A 265 -12.00 -0.33 11.43
N GLN A 266 -13.18 0.30 11.58
CA GLN A 266 -14.47 -0.42 11.69
C GLN A 266 -14.82 -1.17 10.42
N LEU A 267 -14.38 -0.73 9.24
CA LEU A 267 -14.55 -1.44 7.97
C LEU A 267 -13.54 -2.61 7.80
N GLY A 268 -12.69 -2.86 8.80
CA GLY A 268 -11.79 -4.01 8.86
C GLY A 268 -10.38 -3.77 8.33
N SER A 269 -9.95 -2.52 8.19
CA SER A 269 -8.54 -2.20 7.94
C SER A 269 -7.68 -2.58 9.14
N ASP A 270 -6.44 -2.95 8.90
CA ASP A 270 -5.48 -3.33 9.94
C ASP A 270 -4.68 -2.15 10.52
N GLY A 271 -4.90 -0.96 10.01
CA GLY A 271 -4.26 0.30 10.36
C GLY A 271 -4.49 1.33 9.27
N VAL A 272 -3.88 2.50 9.37
CA VAL A 272 -4.05 3.58 8.41
C VAL A 272 -2.72 4.22 7.99
N PHE A 273 -2.67 4.73 6.75
CA PHE A 273 -1.65 5.64 6.26
C PHE A 273 -2.25 7.04 6.17
N VAL A 274 -1.58 8.04 6.72
CA VAL A 274 -2.04 9.43 6.68
C VAL A 274 -0.85 10.36 6.40
N GLY A 275 -1.01 11.25 5.44
CA GLY A 275 0.03 12.23 5.09
C GLY A 275 -0.53 13.64 5.07
N SER A 276 -1.05 14.07 3.93
CA SER A 276 -1.57 15.43 3.75
C SER A 276 -2.63 15.81 4.79
N GLY A 277 -3.46 14.87 5.24
CA GLY A 277 -4.49 15.11 6.25
C GLY A 277 -3.95 15.59 7.59
N ILE A 278 -2.70 15.25 7.93
CA ILE A 278 -2.01 15.75 9.13
C ILE A 278 -1.25 17.02 8.81
N PHE A 279 -0.31 16.98 7.87
CA PHE A 279 0.66 18.06 7.67
C PHE A 279 0.15 19.25 6.85
N LYS A 280 -1.09 19.19 6.35
CA LYS A 280 -1.82 20.31 5.73
C LYS A 280 -2.98 20.83 6.60
N SER A 281 -3.09 20.38 7.85
CA SER A 281 -4.02 20.93 8.84
C SER A 281 -3.40 22.06 9.64
N ASP A 282 -4.22 22.83 10.34
CA ASP A 282 -3.78 23.97 11.16
C ASP A 282 -2.84 23.54 12.31
N ASN A 283 -3.07 22.35 12.88
CA ASN A 283 -2.29 21.85 14.01
C ASN A 283 -1.88 20.39 13.78
N PRO A 284 -0.77 20.15 13.05
CA PRO A 284 -0.29 18.81 12.74
C PRO A 284 -0.03 17.93 13.97
N GLU A 285 0.54 18.46 15.04
CA GLU A 285 0.87 17.69 16.26
C GLU A 285 -0.40 17.16 16.93
N LYS A 286 -1.39 18.04 17.18
CA LYS A 286 -2.67 17.62 17.75
C LYS A 286 -3.42 16.67 16.84
N ARG A 287 -3.40 16.93 15.51
CA ARG A 287 -4.08 16.11 14.51
C ARG A 287 -3.45 14.71 14.45
N ALA A 288 -2.13 14.61 14.43
CA ALA A 288 -1.40 13.35 14.46
C ALA A 288 -1.78 12.52 15.69
N LYS A 289 -1.72 13.13 16.87
CA LYS A 289 -2.09 12.47 18.14
C LYS A 289 -3.54 11.99 18.13
N ALA A 290 -4.47 12.83 17.71
CA ALA A 290 -5.89 12.50 17.64
C ALA A 290 -6.19 11.34 16.68
N ILE A 291 -5.49 11.27 15.54
CA ILE A 291 -5.63 10.16 14.59
C ILE A 291 -5.08 8.86 15.16
N VAL A 292 -3.94 8.89 15.86
CA VAL A 292 -3.39 7.70 16.56
C VAL A 292 -4.37 7.21 17.61
N ASP A 293 -4.90 8.11 18.44
CA ASP A 293 -5.86 7.77 19.47
C ASP A 293 -7.18 7.24 18.90
N ALA A 294 -7.60 7.76 17.73
CA ALA A 294 -8.78 7.27 17.01
C ALA A 294 -8.59 5.83 16.49
N VAL A 295 -7.41 5.50 15.96
CA VAL A 295 -7.10 4.13 15.54
C VAL A 295 -7.08 3.17 16.73
N ALA A 296 -6.56 3.60 17.87
CA ALA A 296 -6.52 2.78 19.09
C ALA A 296 -7.91 2.60 19.75
N ASN A 297 -8.84 3.52 19.50
CA ASN A 297 -10.17 3.53 20.13
C ASN A 297 -11.32 3.62 19.11
N TYR A 298 -11.12 3.06 17.93
CA TYR A 298 -12.01 3.22 16.77
C TYR A 298 -13.46 2.77 17.00
N ASP A 299 -13.70 1.89 17.98
CA ASP A 299 -15.00 1.35 18.37
C ASP A 299 -15.67 2.07 19.56
N LYS A 300 -15.07 3.19 20.02
CA LYS A 300 -15.54 3.98 21.19
C LYS A 300 -15.98 5.38 20.74
N PRO A 301 -17.24 5.57 20.37
CA PRO A 301 -17.72 6.84 19.80
C PRO A 301 -17.60 8.04 20.73
N ASP A 302 -17.68 7.84 22.03
CA ASP A 302 -17.46 8.87 23.05
C ASP A 302 -16.02 9.38 23.06
N ILE A 303 -15.04 8.49 22.94
CA ILE A 303 -13.62 8.84 22.80
C ILE A 303 -13.38 9.55 21.47
N ILE A 304 -13.94 9.04 20.36
CA ILE A 304 -13.80 9.69 19.04
C ILE A 304 -14.35 11.12 19.08
N ALA A 305 -15.49 11.35 19.73
CA ALA A 305 -16.06 12.67 19.89
C ALA A 305 -15.13 13.61 20.72
N GLU A 306 -14.54 13.11 21.80
CA GLU A 306 -13.66 13.89 22.68
C GLU A 306 -12.35 14.29 21.97
N ILE A 307 -11.65 13.33 21.34
CA ILE A 307 -10.38 13.60 20.65
C ILE A 307 -10.53 14.40 19.35
N SER A 308 -11.75 14.60 18.89
CA SER A 308 -12.04 15.42 17.70
C SER A 308 -12.21 16.92 18.03
N LYS A 309 -12.18 17.31 19.31
CA LYS A 309 -12.34 18.71 19.74
C LYS A 309 -11.05 19.52 19.55
N ASP A 310 -11.21 20.77 19.24
CA ASP A 310 -10.16 21.81 19.24
C ASP A 310 -8.90 21.45 18.43
N LEU A 311 -9.08 20.75 17.30
CA LEU A 311 -7.99 20.34 16.42
C LEU A 311 -7.58 21.42 15.39
N GLY A 312 -8.31 22.55 15.34
CA GLY A 312 -8.19 23.52 14.23
C GLY A 312 -8.80 22.99 12.93
N ASP A 313 -8.64 23.74 11.85
CA ASP A 313 -9.18 23.35 10.56
C ASP A 313 -8.45 22.10 10.01
N ALA A 314 -9.22 21.19 9.47
CA ALA A 314 -8.67 20.07 8.70
C ALA A 314 -8.13 20.60 7.36
N MET A 315 -7.29 19.78 6.71
CA MET A 315 -6.88 20.13 5.35
C MET A 315 -8.10 20.40 4.46
N VAL A 316 -7.99 21.38 3.57
CA VAL A 316 -9.03 21.64 2.57
C VAL A 316 -9.17 20.43 1.66
N GLY A 317 -10.37 19.84 1.62
CA GLY A 317 -10.65 18.66 0.81
C GLY A 317 -10.87 19.00 -0.66
N ILE A 318 -10.73 17.99 -1.53
CA ILE A 318 -11.03 18.08 -2.96
C ILE A 318 -12.12 17.06 -3.29
N GLU A 319 -13.18 17.51 -3.95
CA GLU A 319 -14.21 16.60 -4.47
C GLU A 319 -13.65 15.76 -5.62
N ILE A 320 -13.79 14.44 -5.51
CA ILE A 320 -13.21 13.51 -6.48
C ILE A 320 -13.74 13.73 -7.89
N GLU A 321 -15.03 14.05 -8.01
CA GLU A 321 -15.68 14.32 -9.31
C GLU A 321 -15.13 15.55 -10.01
N SER A 322 -14.47 16.45 -9.29
CA SER A 322 -13.81 17.63 -9.86
C SER A 322 -12.44 17.34 -10.47
N ILE A 323 -11.88 16.14 -10.22
CA ILE A 323 -10.56 15.73 -10.71
C ILE A 323 -10.72 15.06 -12.08
N PRO A 324 -10.04 15.54 -13.14
CA PRO A 324 -10.00 14.86 -14.42
C PRO A 324 -9.53 13.40 -14.26
N LYS A 325 -10.17 12.47 -14.97
CA LYS A 325 -9.88 11.03 -14.84
C LYS A 325 -8.40 10.69 -15.04
N GLU A 326 -7.74 11.34 -15.96
CA GLU A 326 -6.31 11.18 -16.24
C GLU A 326 -5.39 11.67 -15.12
N GLN A 327 -5.93 12.43 -14.17
CA GLN A 327 -5.20 12.92 -12.99
C GLN A 327 -5.49 12.12 -11.72
N LEU A 328 -6.40 11.14 -11.79
CA LEU A 328 -6.67 10.25 -10.66
C LEU A 328 -5.45 9.36 -10.41
N LEU A 329 -4.86 9.48 -9.22
CA LEU A 329 -3.68 8.69 -8.84
C LEU A 329 -4.03 7.21 -8.69
N GLN A 330 -5.23 6.90 -8.21
CA GLN A 330 -5.71 5.53 -8.03
C GLN A 330 -5.75 4.71 -9.33
N GLU A 331 -5.87 5.36 -10.48
CA GLU A 331 -5.91 4.68 -11.77
C GLU A 331 -4.52 4.22 -12.26
N ARG A 332 -3.45 4.70 -11.63
CA ARG A 332 -2.09 4.32 -11.96
C ARG A 332 -1.79 2.90 -11.49
N GLY A 333 -1.22 2.10 -12.36
CA GLY A 333 -0.88 0.70 -12.09
C GLY A 333 -2.14 -0.16 -11.90
N TRP A 334 -2.34 -1.06 -12.80
CA TRP A 334 -3.48 -1.98 -12.85
C TRP A 334 -3.34 -3.21 -11.92
#